data_addc819204103e6ea8aad922f5328452
#
_entry.id   addc819204103e6ea8aad922f5328452
#
_cell.length_a   1.000
_cell.length_b   1.000
_cell.length_c   1.000
_cell.angle_alpha   90.00
_cell.angle_beta   90.00
_cell.angle_gamma   90.00
#
_symmetry.space_group_name_H-M   'P 1'
#
loop_
_entity.id
_entity.type
_entity.pdbx_description
1 polymer ?
#
loop_
_entity_poly.entity_id
_entity_poly.type
_entity_poly.pdbx_seq_one_letter_code
_entity_poly.pdbx_strand_id
1 'polypeptide(L)'
;MSQFRIIQFIMLNPLAQELNDLLKGTSAESLFSDVGKRIYFPRGIISQGGEAKQKASLANGTIGTTVINGKPAILPSVQKWAPELTSGELVAYAPTAGLPAIREAWKQKQISKNPSLSAKKTSLPVVVPGLTAGLSYIMDLFVDADKPMLAPNPSWDNYVLIAEARRGSEFHQFDMFKNGAFNIPGLEEAVKAEAKKYGSVRLILNFPQNPSGYSPTKDEVKELCRILKETAETGAKILVISDDAYFGLNYEPAIEPESLFAHICDLHENVLAVKADGPTKEDFAWGLRCGFLTFGCKGFSDSQYEALVKKLMGVIRSSVSCSATPSQTLILKSFQDPNNDAEKAAFRKVLEGRYKVVRKFVDSHKCSGLEALPFNSGYFMSFRTIGLDAEALRVKLLNEKGIGTISIDANTLRVAFSSIEENLIEKVYTEIYNTAEEMKRA
;
A
#
# COMPACT_ATOMS: atom_id res chain seq x y z
N MET A 1 -29.16 22.78 -26.27
CA MET A 1 -28.10 23.48 -25.53
C MET A 1 -26.99 22.47 -25.24
N SER A 2 -25.90 22.53 -26.01
CA SER A 2 -24.77 21.64 -25.87
C SER A 2 -23.94 22.08 -24.66
N GLN A 3 -23.90 21.26 -23.61
CA GLN A 3 -22.95 21.45 -22.51
C GLN A 3 -21.55 21.13 -23.05
N PHE A 4 -20.76 22.16 -23.28
CA PHE A 4 -19.32 22.04 -23.47
C PHE A 4 -18.74 21.44 -22.18
N ARG A 5 -18.38 20.13 -22.19
CA ARG A 5 -17.49 19.57 -21.20
C ARG A 5 -16.13 20.27 -21.40
N ILE A 6 -15.76 21.11 -20.45
CA ILE A 6 -14.37 21.58 -20.33
C ILE A 6 -13.56 20.32 -19.97
N ILE A 7 -12.92 19.73 -20.99
CA ILE A 7 -11.93 18.69 -20.79
C ILE A 7 -10.72 19.40 -20.19
N GLN A 8 -10.55 19.27 -18.89
CA GLN A 8 -9.35 19.70 -18.21
C GLN A 8 -8.21 18.82 -18.78
N PHE A 9 -7.31 19.43 -19.55
CA PHE A 9 -6.14 18.73 -20.10
C PHE A 9 -5.21 18.39 -18.93
N ILE A 10 -5.29 17.18 -18.44
CA ILE A 10 -4.23 16.63 -17.59
C ILE A 10 -3.00 16.48 -18.50
N MET A 11 -1.90 17.16 -18.17
CA MET A 11 -0.65 16.98 -18.89
C MET A 11 -0.27 15.50 -18.86
N LEU A 12 -0.01 14.92 -20.03
CA LEU A 12 0.44 13.52 -20.11
C LEU A 12 1.76 13.36 -19.35
N ASN A 13 1.86 12.26 -18.59
CA ASN A 13 3.12 11.90 -18.00
C ASN A 13 4.21 11.77 -19.08
N PRO A 14 5.43 12.29 -18.87
CA PRO A 14 6.50 12.21 -19.88
C PRO A 14 6.79 10.81 -20.40
N LEU A 15 6.65 9.77 -19.54
CA LEU A 15 6.82 8.37 -19.96
C LEU A 15 5.69 7.91 -20.89
N ALA A 16 4.45 8.36 -20.65
CA ALA A 16 3.35 8.08 -21.57
C ALA A 16 3.54 8.79 -22.90
N GLN A 17 4.01 10.04 -22.87
CA GLN A 17 4.31 10.80 -24.09
C GLN A 17 5.43 10.14 -24.91
N GLU A 18 6.51 9.70 -24.27
CA GLU A 18 7.61 8.95 -24.92
C GLU A 18 7.08 7.72 -25.69
N LEU A 19 6.19 6.94 -25.07
CA LEU A 19 5.59 5.76 -25.72
C LEU A 19 4.66 6.15 -26.87
N ASN A 20 3.87 7.20 -26.71
CA ASN A 20 2.99 7.70 -27.77
C ASN A 20 3.80 8.20 -28.97
N ASP A 21 4.91 8.92 -28.74
CA ASP A 21 5.78 9.43 -29.79
C ASP A 21 6.45 8.29 -30.60
N LEU A 22 6.84 7.21 -29.94
CA LEU A 22 7.36 5.99 -30.59
C LEU A 22 6.34 5.30 -31.49
N LEU A 23 5.05 5.42 -31.16
CA LEU A 23 3.95 4.79 -31.91
C LEU A 23 3.28 5.74 -32.91
N LYS A 24 3.79 6.98 -33.04
CA LYS A 24 3.23 8.00 -33.92
C LYS A 24 3.20 7.54 -35.38
N GLY A 25 2.10 7.79 -36.05
CA GLY A 25 1.89 7.39 -37.45
C GLY A 25 1.55 5.91 -37.64
N THR A 26 1.44 5.12 -36.56
CA THR A 26 1.02 3.73 -36.63
C THR A 26 -0.50 3.57 -36.48
N SER A 27 -1.02 2.40 -36.88
CA SER A 27 -2.43 2.05 -36.62
C SER A 27 -2.74 2.02 -35.09
N ALA A 28 -1.77 1.68 -34.26
CA ALA A 28 -1.93 1.66 -32.81
C ALA A 28 -2.24 3.04 -32.24
N GLU A 29 -1.56 4.10 -32.72
CA GLU A 29 -1.81 5.48 -32.27
C GLU A 29 -3.28 5.89 -32.49
N SER A 30 -3.82 5.62 -33.68
CA SER A 30 -5.20 6.00 -34.03
C SER A 30 -6.27 5.16 -33.31
N LEU A 31 -5.90 3.99 -32.77
CA LEU A 31 -6.79 3.07 -32.08
C LEU A 31 -6.76 3.19 -30.54
N PHE A 32 -5.81 3.95 -29.98
CA PHE A 32 -5.74 4.13 -28.54
C PHE A 32 -6.97 4.84 -27.97
N SER A 33 -7.52 4.27 -26.91
CA SER A 33 -8.45 4.98 -26.02
C SER A 33 -7.72 6.06 -25.21
N ASP A 34 -8.46 6.94 -24.53
CA ASP A 34 -7.85 7.94 -23.63
C ASP A 34 -7.00 7.31 -22.53
N VAL A 35 -7.41 6.16 -21.97
CA VAL A 35 -6.59 5.39 -21.05
C VAL A 35 -5.34 4.85 -21.75
N GLY A 36 -5.47 4.32 -22.96
CA GLY A 36 -4.33 3.82 -23.75
C GLY A 36 -3.26 4.88 -23.98
N LYS A 37 -3.67 6.13 -24.19
CA LYS A 37 -2.74 7.28 -24.35
C LYS A 37 -2.09 7.71 -23.03
N ARG A 38 -2.77 7.56 -21.89
CA ARG A 38 -2.25 7.98 -20.58
C ARG A 38 -1.41 6.93 -19.88
N ILE A 39 -1.64 5.63 -20.17
CA ILE A 39 -0.97 4.54 -19.45
C ILE A 39 0.51 4.43 -19.85
N TYR A 40 1.37 4.14 -18.90
CA TYR A 40 2.80 3.92 -19.10
C TYR A 40 3.32 2.89 -18.11
N PHE A 41 4.50 2.34 -18.35
CA PHE A 41 5.20 1.50 -17.38
C PHE A 41 6.16 2.39 -16.56
N PRO A 42 5.95 2.56 -15.25
CA PRO A 42 6.76 3.48 -14.45
C PRO A 42 8.20 2.99 -14.33
N ARG A 43 9.17 3.91 -14.42
CA ARG A 43 10.60 3.66 -14.15
C ARG A 43 10.87 3.75 -12.64
N GLY A 44 10.02 3.17 -11.83
CA GLY A 44 10.09 3.21 -10.37
C GLY A 44 10.60 1.89 -9.78
N ILE A 45 9.97 1.45 -8.70
CA ILE A 45 10.33 0.29 -7.87
C ILE A 45 10.61 -0.97 -8.70
N ILE A 46 9.82 -1.25 -9.75
CA ILE A 46 9.96 -2.48 -10.54
C ILE A 46 11.26 -2.47 -11.37
N SER A 47 11.56 -1.37 -12.07
CA SER A 47 12.78 -1.26 -12.89
C SER A 47 14.03 -1.23 -12.02
N GLN A 48 14.02 -0.44 -10.95
CA GLN A 48 15.11 -0.37 -9.97
C GLN A 48 15.33 -1.71 -9.27
N GLY A 49 14.25 -2.41 -8.92
CA GLY A 49 14.32 -3.77 -8.38
C GLY A 49 14.89 -4.79 -9.38
N GLY A 50 14.60 -4.62 -10.68
CA GLY A 50 15.19 -5.42 -11.76
C GLY A 50 16.71 -5.22 -11.89
N GLU A 51 17.19 -3.97 -11.84
CA GLU A 51 18.62 -3.64 -11.82
C GLU A 51 19.31 -4.21 -10.58
N ALA A 52 18.71 -4.03 -9.41
CA ALA A 52 19.25 -4.54 -8.16
C ALA A 52 19.35 -6.07 -8.15
N LYS A 53 18.36 -6.77 -8.74
CA LYS A 53 18.42 -8.24 -8.88
C LYS A 53 19.66 -8.71 -9.67
N GLN A 54 20.12 -7.92 -10.62
CA GLN A 54 21.29 -8.26 -11.45
C GLN A 54 22.62 -7.82 -10.82
N LYS A 55 22.64 -6.70 -10.10
CA LYS A 55 23.85 -6.02 -9.68
C LYS A 55 24.10 -6.02 -8.17
N ALA A 56 23.08 -6.18 -7.35
CA ALA A 56 23.22 -6.14 -5.89
C ALA A 56 23.92 -7.42 -5.40
N SER A 57 25.21 -7.35 -5.17
CA SER A 57 26.03 -8.48 -4.73
C SER A 57 26.12 -8.61 -3.21
N LEU A 58 25.95 -7.52 -2.46
CA LEU A 58 26.00 -7.52 -1.00
C LEU A 58 24.60 -7.72 -0.38
N ALA A 59 23.63 -6.90 -0.80
CA ALA A 59 22.29 -6.96 -0.27
C ALA A 59 21.28 -6.32 -1.25
N ASN A 60 20.08 -6.90 -1.35
CA ASN A 60 18.98 -6.35 -2.14
C ASN A 60 17.86 -5.86 -1.23
N GLY A 61 17.88 -4.59 -0.88
CA GLY A 61 16.86 -3.88 -0.08
C GLY A 61 15.74 -3.23 -0.89
N THR A 62 15.49 -3.71 -2.12
CA THR A 62 14.46 -3.11 -3.00
C THR A 62 13.09 -3.76 -2.86
N ILE A 63 13.03 -5.05 -2.54
CA ILE A 63 11.83 -5.86 -2.64
C ILE A 63 11.09 -5.91 -1.31
N GLY A 64 9.79 -5.61 -1.33
CA GLY A 64 8.90 -5.76 -0.16
C GLY A 64 8.50 -7.22 0.11
N THR A 65 9.50 -8.12 0.19
CA THR A 65 9.36 -9.51 0.64
C THR A 65 10.31 -9.78 1.79
N THR A 66 9.91 -10.66 2.69
CA THR A 66 10.82 -11.16 3.72
C THR A 66 11.69 -12.24 3.11
N VAL A 67 13.00 -12.12 3.24
CA VAL A 67 13.98 -13.11 2.81
C VAL A 67 14.62 -13.74 4.05
N ILE A 68 14.70 -15.07 4.06
CA ILE A 68 15.34 -15.85 5.13
C ILE A 68 16.25 -16.88 4.46
N ASN A 69 17.53 -16.90 4.82
CA ASN A 69 18.54 -17.77 4.21
C ASN A 69 18.57 -17.67 2.66
N GLY A 70 18.49 -16.44 2.13
CA GLY A 70 18.53 -16.17 0.69
C GLY A 70 17.28 -16.57 -0.09
N LYS A 71 16.19 -17.01 0.57
CA LYS A 71 14.95 -17.45 -0.06
C LYS A 71 13.75 -16.64 0.46
N PRO A 72 12.71 -16.42 -0.36
CA PRO A 72 11.47 -15.86 0.14
C PRO A 72 10.90 -16.71 1.28
N ALA A 73 10.53 -16.07 2.37
CA ALA A 73 9.87 -16.73 3.48
C ALA A 73 8.51 -17.29 3.03
N ILE A 74 8.18 -18.49 3.50
CA ILE A 74 6.88 -19.12 3.29
C ILE A 74 6.45 -19.78 4.59
N LEU A 75 5.18 -19.62 4.97
CA LEU A 75 4.64 -20.35 6.12
C LEU A 75 4.60 -21.84 5.83
N PRO A 76 5.10 -22.73 6.72
CA PRO A 76 4.99 -24.18 6.56
C PRO A 76 3.55 -24.65 6.34
N SER A 77 2.58 -24.02 7.02
CA SER A 77 1.14 -24.29 6.83
C SER A 77 0.65 -23.95 5.41
N VAL A 78 1.21 -22.98 4.72
CA VAL A 78 0.90 -22.72 3.29
C VAL A 78 1.54 -23.78 2.40
N GLN A 79 2.83 -24.09 2.63
CA GLN A 79 3.57 -25.05 1.80
C GLN A 79 3.01 -26.46 1.92
N LYS A 80 2.63 -26.90 3.11
CA LYS A 80 2.05 -28.22 3.40
C LYS A 80 0.79 -28.51 2.58
N TRP A 81 -0.10 -27.52 2.46
CA TRP A 81 -1.40 -27.70 1.82
C TRP A 81 -1.38 -27.58 0.30
N ALA A 82 -0.30 -27.05 -0.30
CA ALA A 82 -0.24 -26.85 -1.75
C ALA A 82 -0.45 -28.14 -2.57
N PRO A 83 0.17 -29.29 -2.23
CA PRO A 83 -0.05 -30.56 -2.95
C PRO A 83 -1.36 -31.27 -2.58
N GLU A 84 -2.08 -30.83 -1.55
CA GLU A 84 -3.28 -31.47 -1.01
C GLU A 84 -4.59 -30.90 -1.57
N LEU A 85 -4.53 -30.02 -2.58
CA LEU A 85 -5.73 -29.47 -3.19
C LEU A 85 -6.46 -30.47 -4.07
N THR A 86 -7.76 -30.63 -3.84
CA THR A 86 -8.64 -31.41 -4.75
C THR A 86 -8.80 -30.70 -6.08
N SER A 87 -9.28 -31.42 -7.10
CA SER A 87 -9.56 -30.82 -8.42
C SER A 87 -10.56 -29.66 -8.36
N GLY A 88 -11.58 -29.74 -7.50
CA GLY A 88 -12.53 -28.66 -7.29
C GLY A 88 -11.88 -27.41 -6.66
N GLU A 89 -10.96 -27.60 -5.71
CA GLU A 89 -10.21 -26.52 -5.05
C GLU A 89 -9.12 -25.90 -5.93
N LEU A 90 -8.69 -26.63 -6.97
CA LEU A 90 -7.61 -26.21 -7.86
C LEU A 90 -8.12 -25.52 -9.14
N VAL A 91 -9.17 -26.06 -9.80
CA VAL A 91 -9.53 -25.63 -11.17
C VAL A 91 -10.93 -25.08 -11.32
N ALA A 92 -11.83 -25.25 -10.33
CA ALA A 92 -13.17 -24.70 -10.43
C ALA A 92 -13.18 -23.16 -10.29
N TYR A 93 -14.12 -22.50 -10.98
CA TYR A 93 -14.30 -21.05 -10.77
C TYR A 93 -14.84 -20.75 -9.38
N ALA A 94 -14.22 -19.80 -8.69
CA ALA A 94 -14.80 -19.22 -7.49
C ALA A 94 -15.98 -18.29 -7.86
N PRO A 95 -16.94 -18.07 -6.95
CA PRO A 95 -17.90 -16.98 -7.08
C PRO A 95 -17.17 -15.63 -7.25
N THR A 96 -17.80 -14.68 -7.96
CA THR A 96 -17.18 -13.35 -8.23
C THR A 96 -16.76 -12.61 -6.95
N ALA A 97 -17.52 -12.74 -5.86
CA ALA A 97 -17.17 -12.14 -4.57
C ALA A 97 -16.11 -12.95 -3.78
N GLY A 98 -15.70 -14.12 -4.28
CA GLY A 98 -14.84 -15.08 -3.58
C GLY A 98 -15.64 -16.23 -2.92
N LEU A 99 -14.91 -17.28 -2.52
CA LEU A 99 -15.48 -18.42 -1.81
C LEU A 99 -16.10 -17.97 -0.49
N PRO A 100 -17.34 -18.38 -0.15
CA PRO A 100 -17.98 -17.95 1.09
C PRO A 100 -17.15 -18.25 2.35
N ALA A 101 -16.53 -19.43 2.40
CA ALA A 101 -15.75 -19.86 3.55
C ALA A 101 -14.54 -18.96 3.85
N ILE A 102 -13.78 -18.53 2.84
CA ILE A 102 -12.63 -17.64 3.08
C ILE A 102 -13.09 -16.21 3.43
N ARG A 103 -14.19 -15.73 2.85
CA ARG A 103 -14.78 -14.43 3.17
C ARG A 103 -15.18 -14.34 4.63
N GLU A 104 -15.85 -15.38 5.13
CA GLU A 104 -16.25 -15.48 6.53
C GLU A 104 -15.05 -15.65 7.46
N ALA A 105 -14.10 -16.53 7.13
CA ALA A 105 -12.87 -16.70 7.89
C ALA A 105 -12.06 -15.40 7.99
N TRP A 106 -12.01 -14.62 6.89
CA TRP A 106 -11.34 -13.32 6.88
C TRP A 106 -12.06 -12.29 7.76
N LYS A 107 -13.39 -12.27 7.73
CA LYS A 107 -14.19 -11.44 8.62
C LYS A 107 -13.87 -11.72 10.09
N GLN A 108 -13.79 -12.99 10.46
CA GLN A 108 -13.44 -13.39 11.84
C GLN A 108 -12.00 -12.97 12.20
N LYS A 109 -11.05 -13.11 11.27
CA LYS A 109 -9.68 -12.60 11.47
C LYS A 109 -9.63 -11.08 11.61
N GLN A 110 -10.40 -10.33 10.84
CA GLN A 110 -10.51 -8.88 11.00
C GLN A 110 -11.01 -8.52 12.41
N ILE A 111 -12.05 -9.19 12.91
CA ILE A 111 -12.60 -8.95 14.25
C ILE A 111 -11.60 -9.36 15.33
N SER A 112 -10.95 -10.50 15.22
CA SER A 112 -9.98 -10.97 16.22
C SER A 112 -8.78 -10.04 16.39
N LYS A 113 -8.35 -9.38 15.31
CA LYS A 113 -7.23 -8.43 15.30
C LYS A 113 -7.68 -7.00 15.64
N ASN A 114 -8.94 -6.71 15.52
CA ASN A 114 -9.56 -5.40 15.77
C ASN A 114 -10.81 -5.61 16.64
N PRO A 115 -10.64 -5.85 17.95
CA PRO A 115 -11.75 -6.16 18.85
C PRO A 115 -12.89 -5.15 18.81
N SER A 116 -12.60 -3.88 18.55
CA SER A 116 -13.62 -2.82 18.43
C SER A 116 -14.59 -3.04 17.25
N LEU A 117 -14.22 -3.87 16.25
CA LEU A 117 -15.12 -4.23 15.14
C LEU A 117 -16.25 -5.19 15.55
N SER A 118 -16.14 -5.87 16.68
CA SER A 118 -17.15 -6.85 17.12
C SER A 118 -18.55 -6.27 17.28
N ALA A 119 -18.64 -4.99 17.68
CA ALA A 119 -19.89 -4.25 17.84
C ALA A 119 -20.28 -3.41 16.63
N LYS A 120 -19.49 -3.44 15.54
CA LYS A 120 -19.67 -2.57 14.38
C LYS A 120 -20.16 -3.33 13.16
N LYS A 121 -21.06 -2.70 12.41
CA LYS A 121 -21.61 -3.26 11.19
C LYS A 121 -20.73 -2.91 9.99
N THR A 122 -20.29 -3.93 9.24
CA THR A 122 -19.52 -3.78 8.01
C THR A 122 -19.99 -4.80 6.97
N SER A 123 -19.64 -4.60 5.69
CA SER A 123 -19.91 -5.63 4.69
C SER A 123 -19.15 -6.93 4.98
N LEU A 124 -19.57 -8.02 4.39
CA LEU A 124 -18.72 -9.21 4.27
C LEU A 124 -17.58 -8.90 3.31
N PRO A 125 -16.30 -9.26 3.64
CA PRO A 125 -15.16 -9.03 2.76
C PRO A 125 -15.35 -9.63 1.36
N VAL A 126 -14.94 -8.90 0.33
CA VAL A 126 -14.95 -9.37 -1.07
C VAL A 126 -13.52 -9.69 -1.48
N VAL A 127 -13.32 -10.87 -2.05
CA VAL A 127 -11.99 -11.32 -2.51
C VAL A 127 -11.61 -10.61 -3.80
N VAL A 128 -10.38 -10.09 -3.85
CA VAL A 128 -9.80 -9.44 -5.04
C VAL A 128 -8.45 -10.07 -5.38
N PRO A 129 -8.00 -10.02 -6.67
CA PRO A 129 -6.74 -10.63 -7.10
C PRO A 129 -5.51 -9.81 -6.66
N GLY A 130 -5.35 -9.66 -5.35
CA GLY A 130 -4.34 -8.82 -4.69
C GLY A 130 -4.78 -7.39 -4.47
N LEU A 131 -4.14 -6.71 -3.51
CA LEU A 131 -4.56 -5.37 -3.06
C LEU A 131 -4.43 -4.31 -4.15
N THR A 132 -3.43 -4.40 -5.02
CA THR A 132 -3.28 -3.49 -6.16
C THR A 132 -4.53 -3.48 -7.05
N ALA A 133 -5.07 -4.67 -7.38
CA ALA A 133 -6.32 -4.75 -8.12
C ALA A 133 -7.50 -4.22 -7.30
N GLY A 134 -7.55 -4.54 -6.00
CA GLY A 134 -8.58 -4.02 -5.10
C GLY A 134 -8.62 -2.49 -5.06
N LEU A 135 -7.47 -1.84 -4.90
CA LEU A 135 -7.36 -0.39 -4.91
C LEU A 135 -7.79 0.21 -6.25
N SER A 136 -7.37 -0.42 -7.36
CA SER A 136 -7.81 -0.02 -8.71
C SER A 136 -9.34 -0.11 -8.85
N TYR A 137 -9.97 -1.17 -8.34
CA TYR A 137 -11.42 -1.35 -8.37
C TYR A 137 -12.17 -0.31 -7.51
N ILE A 138 -11.62 0.05 -6.35
CA ILE A 138 -12.19 1.14 -5.55
C ILE A 138 -12.05 2.48 -6.27
N MET A 139 -10.92 2.74 -6.90
CA MET A 139 -10.77 3.96 -7.71
C MET A 139 -11.67 3.94 -8.96
N ASP A 140 -11.93 2.77 -9.57
CA ASP A 140 -12.93 2.65 -10.65
C ASP A 140 -14.35 3.04 -10.18
N LEU A 141 -14.70 2.79 -8.91
CA LEU A 141 -16.01 3.12 -8.35
C LEU A 141 -16.15 4.58 -7.90
N PHE A 142 -15.06 5.22 -7.44
CA PHE A 142 -15.18 6.48 -6.69
C PHE A 142 -14.31 7.63 -7.20
N VAL A 143 -13.38 7.40 -8.13
CA VAL A 143 -12.41 8.39 -8.62
C VAL A 143 -12.65 8.69 -10.09
N ASP A 144 -12.73 9.97 -10.43
CA ASP A 144 -12.87 10.49 -11.78
C ASP A 144 -12.11 11.81 -11.91
N ALA A 145 -12.09 12.41 -13.12
CA ALA A 145 -11.38 13.63 -13.43
C ALA A 145 -11.75 14.82 -12.51
N ASP A 146 -13.00 14.89 -12.06
CA ASP A 146 -13.52 15.90 -11.14
C ASP A 146 -13.57 15.46 -9.67
N LYS A 147 -12.96 14.32 -9.36
CA LYS A 147 -12.98 13.64 -8.06
C LYS A 147 -11.59 13.16 -7.66
N PRO A 148 -10.69 14.09 -7.32
CA PRO A 148 -9.29 13.78 -7.05
C PRO A 148 -9.10 12.86 -5.85
N MET A 149 -7.96 12.14 -5.85
CA MET A 149 -7.50 11.35 -4.73
C MET A 149 -6.49 12.16 -3.93
N LEU A 150 -6.67 12.21 -2.60
CA LEU A 150 -5.73 12.80 -1.65
C LEU A 150 -4.92 11.69 -0.96
N ALA A 151 -3.61 11.87 -0.83
CA ALA A 151 -2.71 10.96 -0.14
C ALA A 151 -1.59 11.72 0.61
N PRO A 152 -0.90 11.09 1.58
CA PRO A 152 0.34 11.66 2.13
C PRO A 152 1.49 11.59 1.12
N ASN A 153 2.49 12.49 1.29
CA ASN A 153 3.77 12.47 0.58
C ASN A 153 4.91 12.21 1.58
N PRO A 154 5.78 11.20 1.38
CA PRO A 154 5.78 10.24 0.28
C PRO A 154 4.66 9.22 0.39
N SER A 155 4.29 8.62 -0.74
CA SER A 155 3.34 7.51 -0.82
C SER A 155 3.79 6.46 -1.83
N TRP A 156 3.07 5.34 -1.89
CA TRP A 156 3.33 4.32 -2.91
C TRP A 156 3.02 4.88 -4.31
N ASP A 157 4.02 4.83 -5.19
CA ASP A 157 4.00 5.40 -6.55
C ASP A 157 2.84 4.88 -7.42
N ASN A 158 2.38 3.68 -7.15
CA ASN A 158 1.28 3.08 -7.92
C ASN A 158 -0.08 3.75 -7.67
N TYR A 159 -0.25 4.51 -6.58
CA TYR A 159 -1.48 5.30 -6.38
C TYR A 159 -1.62 6.37 -7.47
N VAL A 160 -0.52 7.05 -7.80
CA VAL A 160 -0.47 8.03 -8.89
C VAL A 160 -0.82 7.37 -10.23
N LEU A 161 -0.22 6.21 -10.53
CA LEU A 161 -0.50 5.48 -11.76
C LEU A 161 -1.99 5.11 -11.89
N ILE A 162 -2.63 4.68 -10.79
CA ILE A 162 -4.05 4.34 -10.82
C ILE A 162 -4.91 5.60 -10.92
N ALA A 163 -4.65 6.64 -10.13
CA ALA A 163 -5.46 7.85 -10.13
C ALA A 163 -5.31 8.64 -11.44
N GLU A 164 -4.08 8.97 -11.85
CA GLU A 164 -3.83 9.82 -12.99
C GLU A 164 -3.92 9.08 -14.32
N ALA A 165 -3.07 8.05 -14.52
CA ALA A 165 -2.99 7.39 -15.81
C ALA A 165 -4.24 6.56 -16.11
N ARG A 166 -4.75 5.80 -15.13
CA ARG A 166 -5.92 4.94 -15.33
C ARG A 166 -7.23 5.71 -15.24
N ARG A 167 -7.42 6.57 -14.22
CA ARG A 167 -8.68 7.28 -13.99
C ARG A 167 -8.75 8.66 -14.60
N GLY A 168 -7.61 9.25 -14.99
CA GLY A 168 -7.55 10.61 -15.50
C GLY A 168 -7.93 11.64 -14.43
N SER A 169 -7.64 11.36 -13.18
CA SER A 169 -7.92 12.18 -12.01
C SER A 169 -6.66 12.88 -11.53
N GLU A 170 -6.77 14.04 -10.91
CA GLU A 170 -5.66 14.65 -10.19
C GLU A 170 -5.33 13.82 -8.95
N PHE A 171 -4.03 13.76 -8.59
CA PHE A 171 -3.54 13.14 -7.38
C PHE A 171 -2.95 14.22 -6.48
N HIS A 172 -3.68 14.54 -5.41
CA HIS A 172 -3.29 15.57 -4.47
C HIS A 172 -2.52 14.96 -3.30
N GLN A 173 -1.57 15.73 -2.77
CA GLN A 173 -0.73 15.25 -1.67
C GLN A 173 -0.57 16.32 -0.59
N PHE A 174 -0.36 15.88 0.64
CA PHE A 174 0.12 16.68 1.76
C PHE A 174 1.38 16.07 2.35
N ASP A 175 2.27 16.88 2.91
CA ASP A 175 3.49 16.37 3.54
C ASP A 175 3.14 15.51 4.75
N MET A 176 3.51 14.22 4.70
CA MET A 176 3.21 13.25 5.76
C MET A 176 3.90 13.59 7.07
N PHE A 177 5.11 14.14 7.01
CA PHE A 177 5.91 14.41 8.18
C PHE A 177 6.30 15.88 8.27
N LYS A 178 6.28 16.40 9.49
CA LYS A 178 6.77 17.73 9.84
C LYS A 178 7.47 17.68 11.19
N ASN A 179 8.69 18.20 11.27
CA ASN A 179 9.49 18.21 12.51
C ASN A 179 9.66 16.82 13.14
N GLY A 180 9.84 15.77 12.31
CA GLY A 180 10.05 14.41 12.78
C GLY A 180 8.79 13.68 13.31
N ALA A 181 7.59 14.23 13.11
CA ALA A 181 6.31 13.65 13.54
C ALA A 181 5.31 13.59 12.38
N PHE A 182 4.24 12.81 12.52
CA PHE A 182 3.13 12.80 11.57
C PHE A 182 2.45 14.17 11.53
N ASN A 183 2.27 14.71 10.33
CA ASN A 183 1.81 16.08 10.11
C ASN A 183 0.27 16.18 10.18
N ILE A 184 -0.29 16.05 11.38
CA ILE A 184 -1.73 16.18 11.62
C ILE A 184 -2.28 17.53 11.12
N PRO A 185 -1.63 18.70 11.37
CA PRO A 185 -2.12 19.97 10.82
C PRO A 185 -2.17 20.00 9.29
N GLY A 186 -1.17 19.43 8.60
CA GLY A 186 -1.16 19.36 7.14
C GLY A 186 -2.26 18.46 6.59
N LEU A 187 -2.55 17.33 7.26
CA LEU A 187 -3.69 16.49 6.93
C LEU A 187 -5.01 17.25 7.10
N GLU A 188 -5.19 17.97 8.20
CA GLU A 188 -6.40 18.75 8.48
C GLU A 188 -6.65 19.83 7.42
N GLU A 189 -5.60 20.59 7.08
CA GLU A 189 -5.65 21.62 6.03
C GLU A 189 -6.04 21.00 4.67
N ALA A 190 -5.39 19.93 4.27
CA ALA A 190 -5.66 19.27 3.00
C ALA A 190 -7.09 18.70 2.92
N VAL A 191 -7.54 17.98 3.95
CA VAL A 191 -8.91 17.43 4.02
C VAL A 191 -9.97 18.53 3.95
N LYS A 192 -9.79 19.62 4.70
CA LYS A 192 -10.71 20.76 4.69
C LYS A 192 -10.70 21.51 3.33
N ALA A 193 -9.54 21.62 2.69
CA ALA A 193 -9.42 22.23 1.36
C ALA A 193 -10.17 21.42 0.31
N GLU A 194 -9.98 20.09 0.29
CA GLU A 194 -10.71 19.20 -0.61
C GLU A 194 -12.23 19.28 -0.38
N ALA A 195 -12.66 19.20 0.88
CA ALA A 195 -14.07 19.30 1.23
C ALA A 195 -14.69 20.61 0.78
N LYS A 196 -13.98 21.74 0.96
CA LYS A 196 -14.44 23.07 0.52
C LYS A 196 -14.52 23.19 -1.01
N LYS A 197 -13.52 22.65 -1.72
CA LYS A 197 -13.44 22.79 -3.19
C LYS A 197 -14.42 21.87 -3.91
N TYR A 198 -14.55 20.62 -3.45
CA TYR A 198 -15.28 19.55 -4.17
C TYR A 198 -16.56 19.09 -3.47
N GLY A 199 -16.86 19.55 -2.25
CA GLY A 199 -17.94 19.02 -1.42
C GLY A 199 -17.73 17.58 -0.96
N SER A 200 -16.58 17.02 -1.28
CA SER A 200 -16.23 15.63 -0.95
C SER A 200 -14.71 15.43 -0.91
N VAL A 201 -14.28 14.41 -0.15
CA VAL A 201 -12.88 14.02 -0.01
C VAL A 201 -12.73 12.54 -0.36
N ARG A 202 -11.65 12.19 -1.05
CA ARG A 202 -11.22 10.80 -1.27
C ARG A 202 -9.81 10.68 -0.77
N LEU A 203 -9.67 10.11 0.42
CA LEU A 203 -8.40 10.01 1.14
C LEU A 203 -7.92 8.55 1.14
N ILE A 204 -6.67 8.31 0.79
CA ILE A 204 -6.02 7.01 0.99
C ILE A 204 -4.93 7.14 2.05
N LEU A 205 -4.98 6.27 3.05
CA LEU A 205 -3.99 6.18 4.12
C LEU A 205 -3.52 4.73 4.22
N ASN A 206 -2.20 4.56 4.19
CA ASN A 206 -1.55 3.26 4.26
C ASN A 206 -0.78 3.15 5.57
N PHE A 207 -1.15 2.19 6.43
CA PHE A 207 -0.48 1.96 7.71
C PHE A 207 -0.39 0.46 8.02
N PRO A 208 0.82 -0.07 8.32
CA PRO A 208 2.15 0.54 8.16
C PRO A 208 2.41 1.05 6.75
N GLN A 209 3.05 2.21 6.66
CA GLN A 209 3.19 2.96 5.42
C GLN A 209 4.34 2.47 4.54
N ASN A 210 4.10 2.37 3.25
CA ASN A 210 5.11 2.28 2.21
C ASN A 210 5.22 3.68 1.54
N PRO A 211 6.38 4.38 1.59
CA PRO A 211 7.74 3.84 1.79
C PRO A 211 8.36 4.04 3.19
N SER A 212 7.74 4.81 4.10
CA SER A 212 8.41 5.22 5.33
C SER A 212 8.54 4.13 6.40
N GLY A 213 7.62 3.18 6.46
CA GLY A 213 7.54 2.22 7.56
C GLY A 213 6.90 2.80 8.83
N TYR A 214 6.03 3.79 8.68
CA TYR A 214 5.36 4.46 9.79
C TYR A 214 3.94 3.96 10.02
N SER A 215 3.55 3.85 11.28
CA SER A 215 2.17 3.67 11.73
C SER A 215 1.85 4.71 12.80
N PRO A 216 0.62 5.27 12.82
CA PRO A 216 0.23 6.31 13.75
C PRO A 216 0.11 5.77 15.17
N THR A 217 0.34 6.65 16.12
CA THR A 217 0.08 6.43 17.54
C THR A 217 -1.43 6.49 17.83
N LYS A 218 -1.81 6.01 19.03
CA LYS A 218 -3.21 6.09 19.49
C LYS A 218 -3.77 7.52 19.48
N ASP A 219 -2.95 8.51 19.84
CA ASP A 219 -3.40 9.90 19.90
C ASP A 219 -3.51 10.50 18.48
N GLU A 220 -2.60 10.16 17.58
CA GLU A 220 -2.71 10.58 16.18
C GLU A 220 -3.94 9.97 15.48
N VAL A 221 -4.30 8.72 15.79
CA VAL A 221 -5.55 8.12 15.28
C VAL A 221 -6.78 8.85 15.81
N LYS A 222 -6.80 9.26 17.08
CA LYS A 222 -7.89 10.08 17.65
C LYS A 222 -8.03 11.41 16.90
N GLU A 223 -6.91 12.12 16.67
CA GLU A 223 -6.91 13.39 15.95
C GLU A 223 -7.35 13.20 14.48
N LEU A 224 -6.91 12.14 13.82
CA LEU A 224 -7.34 11.80 12.48
C LEU A 224 -8.87 11.57 12.44
N CYS A 225 -9.40 10.81 13.40
CA CYS A 225 -10.85 10.60 13.51
C CYS A 225 -11.61 11.90 13.80
N ARG A 226 -11.07 12.79 14.65
CA ARG A 226 -11.64 14.14 14.90
C ARG A 226 -11.74 14.93 13.61
N ILE A 227 -10.65 15.03 12.84
CA ILE A 227 -10.60 15.78 11.58
C ILE A 227 -11.66 15.27 10.58
N LEU A 228 -11.72 13.94 10.40
CA LEU A 228 -12.69 13.32 9.47
C LEU A 228 -14.13 13.57 9.92
N LYS A 229 -14.41 13.45 11.23
CA LYS A 229 -15.74 13.67 11.79
C LYS A 229 -16.19 15.12 11.65
N GLU A 230 -15.38 16.09 12.09
CA GLU A 230 -15.66 17.51 11.96
C GLU A 230 -15.88 17.94 10.50
N THR A 231 -15.06 17.41 9.59
CA THR A 231 -15.24 17.69 8.16
C THR A 231 -16.54 17.07 7.62
N ALA A 232 -16.90 15.87 8.05
CA ALA A 232 -18.16 15.22 7.66
C ALA A 232 -19.39 15.96 8.22
N GLU A 233 -19.30 16.55 9.40
CA GLU A 233 -20.35 17.36 10.04
C GLU A 233 -20.64 18.65 9.24
N THR A 234 -19.72 19.14 8.41
CA THR A 234 -20.01 20.26 7.47
C THR A 234 -20.90 19.84 6.29
N GLY A 235 -21.26 18.55 6.16
CA GLY A 235 -22.02 17.99 5.06
C GLY A 235 -21.16 17.35 3.97
N ALA A 236 -19.82 17.50 4.00
CA ALA A 236 -18.91 16.90 3.03
C ALA A 236 -18.96 15.37 3.08
N LYS A 237 -18.93 14.73 1.91
CA LYS A 237 -18.90 13.28 1.78
C LYS A 237 -17.46 12.79 1.71
N ILE A 238 -17.07 11.87 2.57
CA ILE A 238 -15.68 11.44 2.71
C ILE A 238 -15.57 9.94 2.41
N LEU A 239 -14.75 9.59 1.44
CA LEU A 239 -14.24 8.23 1.26
C LEU A 239 -12.88 8.14 1.92
N VAL A 240 -12.69 7.17 2.81
CA VAL A 240 -11.37 6.85 3.36
C VAL A 240 -11.00 5.42 3.00
N ILE A 241 -9.91 5.26 2.26
CA ILE A 241 -9.33 3.96 1.94
C ILE A 241 -8.21 3.70 2.97
N SER A 242 -8.45 2.75 3.87
CA SER A 242 -7.43 2.19 4.76
C SER A 242 -6.70 1.09 4.01
N ASP A 243 -5.52 1.43 3.45
CA ASP A 243 -4.65 0.44 2.81
C ASP A 243 -3.80 -0.24 3.89
N ASP A 244 -4.30 -1.38 4.32
CA ASP A 244 -3.74 -2.20 5.39
C ASP A 244 -2.81 -3.30 4.86
N ALA A 245 -2.11 -3.06 3.76
CA ALA A 245 -1.23 -4.03 3.13
C ALA A 245 -0.17 -4.63 4.08
N TYR A 246 0.26 -3.87 5.07
CA TYR A 246 1.27 -4.26 6.07
C TYR A 246 0.70 -4.36 7.50
N PHE A 247 -0.62 -4.35 7.65
CA PHE A 247 -1.28 -4.41 8.95
C PHE A 247 -0.81 -5.60 9.80
N GLY A 248 -0.63 -5.37 11.10
CA GLY A 248 -0.11 -6.36 12.05
C GLY A 248 1.42 -6.38 12.23
N LEU A 249 2.16 -5.62 11.42
CA LEU A 249 3.62 -5.52 11.48
C LEU A 249 4.08 -4.28 12.27
N ASN A 250 3.55 -4.12 13.48
CA ASN A 250 3.89 -3.04 14.40
C ASN A 250 4.98 -3.49 15.37
N TYR A 251 6.00 -2.64 15.62
CA TYR A 251 7.16 -3.00 16.45
C TYR A 251 7.30 -2.13 17.71
N GLU A 252 6.57 -1.02 17.79
CA GLU A 252 6.61 -0.08 18.91
C GLU A 252 5.29 -0.07 19.71
N PRO A 253 5.34 0.03 21.05
CA PRO A 253 4.14 -0.09 21.90
C PRO A 253 3.21 1.12 21.81
N ALA A 254 3.70 2.27 21.36
CA ALA A 254 2.89 3.50 21.22
C ALA A 254 1.94 3.48 20.03
N ILE A 255 2.16 2.57 19.07
CA ILE A 255 1.35 2.46 17.86
C ILE A 255 -0.07 2.01 18.22
N GLU A 256 -1.08 2.55 17.50
CA GLU A 256 -2.44 2.03 17.56
C GLU A 256 -2.45 0.57 17.05
N PRO A 257 -2.84 -0.40 17.88
CA PRO A 257 -2.81 -1.82 17.50
C PRO A 257 -3.90 -2.20 16.50
N GLU A 258 -5.03 -1.50 16.51
CA GLU A 258 -6.12 -1.75 15.59
C GLU A 258 -5.93 -0.97 14.27
N SER A 259 -6.50 -1.50 13.20
CA SER A 259 -6.54 -0.83 11.91
C SER A 259 -7.30 0.50 11.99
N LEU A 260 -6.85 1.51 11.25
CA LEU A 260 -7.60 2.75 11.10
C LEU A 260 -9.06 2.49 10.70
N PHE A 261 -9.33 1.49 9.84
CA PHE A 261 -10.67 1.10 9.47
C PHE A 261 -11.57 0.83 10.67
N ALA A 262 -11.04 0.21 11.71
CA ALA A 262 -11.81 -0.09 12.92
C ALA A 262 -12.34 1.17 13.61
N HIS A 263 -11.62 2.28 13.52
CA HIS A 263 -11.99 3.57 14.13
C HIS A 263 -12.94 4.39 13.26
N ILE A 264 -12.89 4.22 11.93
CA ILE A 264 -13.64 5.08 11.00
C ILE A 264 -14.87 4.42 10.37
N CYS A 265 -15.04 3.09 10.43
CA CYS A 265 -16.10 2.36 9.73
C CYS A 265 -17.53 2.67 10.21
N ASP A 266 -17.68 3.29 11.37
CA ASP A 266 -18.95 3.75 11.93
C ASP A 266 -18.86 5.19 12.53
N LEU A 267 -17.87 5.96 12.06
CA LEU A 267 -17.55 7.27 12.62
C LEU A 267 -18.68 8.29 12.38
N HIS A 268 -19.13 8.41 11.14
CA HIS A 268 -20.19 9.35 10.73
C HIS A 268 -20.91 8.84 9.47
N GLU A 269 -22.18 9.19 9.27
CA GLU A 269 -22.98 8.78 8.10
C GLU A 269 -22.45 9.31 6.75
N ASN A 270 -21.66 10.38 6.79
CA ASN A 270 -20.97 10.96 5.63
C ASN A 270 -19.55 10.40 5.42
N VAL A 271 -19.11 9.43 6.22
CA VAL A 271 -17.81 8.78 6.08
C VAL A 271 -17.99 7.33 5.63
N LEU A 272 -17.65 7.07 4.38
CA LEU A 272 -17.54 5.72 3.84
C LEU A 272 -16.10 5.24 3.98
N ALA A 273 -15.88 4.23 4.81
CA ALA A 273 -14.60 3.59 4.98
C ALA A 273 -14.47 2.34 4.10
N VAL A 274 -13.30 2.15 3.51
CA VAL A 274 -12.93 0.94 2.78
C VAL A 274 -11.65 0.38 3.41
N LYS A 275 -11.71 -0.86 3.89
CA LYS A 275 -10.52 -1.61 4.29
C LYS A 275 -10.01 -2.41 3.10
N ALA A 276 -8.78 -2.15 2.69
CA ALA A 276 -8.05 -2.95 1.73
C ALA A 276 -6.95 -3.73 2.47
N ASP A 277 -7.18 -5.01 2.74
CA ASP A 277 -6.26 -5.86 3.50
C ASP A 277 -6.09 -7.25 2.86
N GLY A 278 -5.16 -8.03 3.37
CA GLY A 278 -4.94 -9.35 2.83
C GLY A 278 -3.69 -10.05 3.37
N PRO A 279 -3.56 -11.35 3.09
CA PRO A 279 -2.49 -12.21 3.60
C PRO A 279 -1.13 -11.93 2.95
N THR A 280 -1.06 -10.98 2.03
CA THR A 280 0.12 -10.75 1.17
C THR A 280 1.42 -10.57 1.96
N LYS A 281 1.42 -9.75 3.02
CA LYS A 281 2.62 -9.45 3.81
C LYS A 281 2.61 -10.14 5.17
N GLU A 282 1.50 -10.07 5.87
CA GLU A 282 1.36 -10.62 7.22
C GLU A 282 1.41 -12.16 7.24
N ASP A 283 0.88 -12.81 6.20
CA ASP A 283 0.90 -14.26 6.03
C ASP A 283 1.95 -14.73 5.00
N PHE A 284 2.87 -13.85 4.58
CA PHE A 284 3.99 -14.16 3.69
C PHE A 284 3.55 -14.81 2.35
N ALA A 285 2.42 -14.36 1.81
CA ALA A 285 1.74 -14.98 0.67
C ALA A 285 1.73 -14.08 -0.59
N TRP A 286 2.84 -13.39 -0.86
CA TRP A 286 2.94 -12.36 -1.93
C TRP A 286 2.49 -12.88 -3.31
N GLY A 287 2.89 -14.09 -3.67
CA GLY A 287 2.62 -14.69 -4.97
C GLY A 287 1.19 -15.23 -5.14
N LEU A 288 0.45 -15.46 -4.06
CA LEU A 288 -0.90 -16.01 -4.12
C LEU A 288 -1.94 -15.00 -4.63
N ARG A 289 -1.60 -13.71 -4.70
CA ARG A 289 -2.48 -12.67 -5.25
C ARG A 289 -3.91 -12.74 -4.71
N CYS A 290 -4.04 -12.78 -3.40
CA CYS A 290 -5.32 -12.73 -2.70
C CYS A 290 -5.36 -11.49 -1.80
N GLY A 291 -6.44 -10.75 -1.87
CA GLY A 291 -6.72 -9.59 -1.04
C GLY A 291 -8.21 -9.48 -0.77
N PHE A 292 -8.59 -8.57 0.10
CA PHE A 292 -9.97 -8.38 0.52
C PHE A 292 -10.31 -6.90 0.57
N LEU A 293 -11.56 -6.58 0.22
CA LEU A 293 -12.15 -5.27 0.38
C LEU A 293 -13.38 -5.38 1.28
N THR A 294 -13.45 -4.51 2.28
CA THR A 294 -14.56 -4.45 3.24
C THR A 294 -15.05 -3.00 3.34
N PHE A 295 -16.36 -2.79 3.27
CA PHE A 295 -16.98 -1.48 3.42
C PHE A 295 -17.52 -1.29 4.84
N GLY A 296 -17.43 -0.07 5.35
CA GLY A 296 -18.03 0.35 6.61
C GLY A 296 -18.55 1.79 6.52
N CYS A 297 -19.77 2.04 7.01
CA CYS A 297 -20.36 3.36 7.09
C CYS A 297 -21.42 3.38 8.19
N LYS A 298 -21.41 4.39 9.04
CA LYS A 298 -22.39 4.53 10.11
C LYS A 298 -23.81 4.60 9.55
N GLY A 299 -24.70 3.81 10.12
CA GLY A 299 -26.11 3.82 9.76
C GLY A 299 -26.49 3.01 8.51
N PHE A 300 -25.54 2.40 7.79
CA PHE A 300 -25.87 1.59 6.64
C PHE A 300 -26.62 0.32 7.00
N SER A 301 -27.67 0.05 6.23
CA SER A 301 -28.44 -1.21 6.27
C SER A 301 -27.68 -2.34 5.55
N ASP A 302 -28.11 -3.59 5.77
CA ASP A 302 -27.54 -4.75 5.06
C ASP A 302 -27.74 -4.64 3.54
N SER A 303 -28.89 -4.13 3.09
CA SER A 303 -29.16 -3.92 1.66
C SER A 303 -28.26 -2.87 1.03
N GLN A 304 -27.84 -1.84 1.77
CA GLN A 304 -26.88 -0.85 1.28
C GLN A 304 -25.47 -1.44 1.16
N TYR A 305 -25.02 -2.24 2.14
CA TYR A 305 -23.76 -2.98 2.03
C TYR A 305 -23.80 -3.98 0.86
N GLU A 306 -24.90 -4.71 0.70
CA GLU A 306 -25.08 -5.62 -0.43
C GLU A 306 -25.00 -4.88 -1.78
N ALA A 307 -25.59 -3.71 -1.89
CA ALA A 307 -25.51 -2.88 -3.09
C ALA A 307 -24.07 -2.47 -3.41
N LEU A 308 -23.27 -2.04 -2.43
CA LEU A 308 -21.85 -1.74 -2.61
C LEU A 308 -21.04 -2.97 -3.05
N VAL A 309 -21.30 -4.11 -2.40
CA VAL A 309 -20.67 -5.39 -2.77
C VAL A 309 -21.03 -5.75 -4.21
N LYS A 310 -22.28 -5.60 -4.64
CA LYS A 310 -22.73 -5.86 -6.02
C LYS A 310 -22.06 -4.91 -7.03
N LYS A 311 -21.85 -3.63 -6.69
CA LYS A 311 -21.11 -2.69 -7.52
C LYS A 311 -19.65 -3.14 -7.70
N LEU A 312 -18.99 -3.53 -6.61
CA LEU A 312 -17.64 -4.06 -6.65
C LEU A 312 -17.57 -5.37 -7.46
N MET A 313 -18.54 -6.27 -7.28
CA MET A 313 -18.65 -7.49 -8.09
C MET A 313 -18.79 -7.17 -9.59
N GLY A 314 -19.50 -6.10 -9.96
CA GLY A 314 -19.60 -5.62 -11.35
C GLY A 314 -18.23 -5.27 -11.93
N VAL A 315 -17.39 -4.55 -11.17
CA VAL A 315 -16.02 -4.21 -11.58
C VAL A 315 -15.14 -5.47 -11.69
N ILE A 316 -15.21 -6.39 -10.71
CA ILE A 316 -14.48 -7.66 -10.76
C ILE A 316 -14.92 -8.47 -11.97
N ARG A 317 -16.24 -8.59 -12.21
CA ARG A 317 -16.79 -9.38 -13.32
C ARG A 317 -16.36 -8.87 -14.68
N SER A 318 -16.26 -7.54 -14.85
CA SER A 318 -15.85 -6.91 -16.10
C SER A 318 -14.32 -6.86 -16.30
N SER A 319 -13.53 -7.31 -15.31
CA SER A 319 -12.05 -7.33 -15.41
C SER A 319 -11.49 -8.76 -15.43
N VAL A 320 -11.65 -9.53 -14.34
CA VAL A 320 -11.05 -10.87 -14.18
C VAL A 320 -12.08 -11.98 -13.93
N SER A 321 -13.37 -11.64 -13.90
CA SER A 321 -14.52 -12.51 -13.58
C SER A 321 -14.56 -12.98 -12.12
N CYS A 322 -13.48 -13.49 -11.57
CA CYS A 322 -13.29 -13.90 -10.18
C CYS A 322 -11.80 -14.01 -9.83
N SER A 323 -11.46 -14.00 -8.55
CA SER A 323 -10.11 -14.31 -8.09
C SER A 323 -9.81 -15.82 -8.13
N ALA A 324 -8.54 -16.18 -8.25
CA ALA A 324 -8.09 -17.56 -8.35
C ALA A 324 -8.54 -18.43 -7.16
N THR A 325 -9.17 -19.55 -7.43
CA THR A 325 -9.68 -20.48 -6.41
C THR A 325 -8.58 -21.11 -5.57
N PRO A 326 -7.46 -21.63 -6.16
CA PRO A 326 -6.41 -22.27 -5.37
C PRO A 326 -5.78 -21.33 -4.34
N SER A 327 -5.61 -20.03 -4.67
CA SER A 327 -5.09 -19.05 -3.73
C SER A 327 -6.01 -18.86 -2.51
N GLN A 328 -7.32 -18.78 -2.74
CA GLN A 328 -8.31 -18.66 -1.68
C GLN A 328 -8.33 -19.91 -0.79
N THR A 329 -8.28 -21.09 -1.41
CA THR A 329 -8.30 -22.36 -0.70
C THR A 329 -7.04 -22.58 0.14
N LEU A 330 -5.86 -22.29 -0.42
CA LEU A 330 -4.59 -22.42 0.32
C LEU A 330 -4.57 -21.52 1.56
N ILE A 331 -5.01 -20.27 1.42
CA ILE A 331 -5.08 -19.34 2.53
C ILE A 331 -6.08 -19.81 3.58
N LEU A 332 -7.26 -20.29 3.16
CA LEU A 332 -8.25 -20.82 4.10
C LEU A 332 -7.72 -22.03 4.87
N LYS A 333 -7.11 -22.99 4.19
CA LYS A 333 -6.48 -24.17 4.83
C LYS A 333 -5.34 -23.78 5.77
N SER A 334 -4.53 -22.79 5.37
CA SER A 334 -3.48 -22.25 6.24
C SER A 334 -4.06 -21.63 7.52
N PHE A 335 -5.18 -20.90 7.44
CA PHE A 335 -5.84 -20.33 8.63
C PHE A 335 -6.43 -21.37 9.56
N GLN A 336 -6.82 -22.53 9.03
CA GLN A 336 -7.34 -23.64 9.80
C GLN A 336 -6.24 -24.54 10.39
N ASP A 337 -5.00 -24.36 9.97
CA ASP A 337 -3.87 -25.11 10.51
C ASP A 337 -3.55 -24.62 11.94
N PRO A 338 -3.50 -25.52 12.94
CA PRO A 338 -3.28 -25.14 14.33
C PRO A 338 -1.92 -24.47 14.59
N ASN A 339 -0.95 -24.63 13.69
CA ASN A 339 0.38 -24.02 13.81
C ASN A 339 0.48 -22.63 13.17
N ASN A 340 -0.51 -22.19 12.39
CA ASN A 340 -0.45 -20.95 11.59
C ASN A 340 -0.05 -19.72 12.44
N ASP A 341 -0.68 -19.51 13.58
CA ASP A 341 -0.40 -18.34 14.42
C ASP A 341 1.01 -18.38 15.04
N ALA A 342 1.50 -19.57 15.41
CA ALA A 342 2.86 -19.74 15.92
C ALA A 342 3.91 -19.50 14.81
N GLU A 343 3.67 -19.99 13.61
CA GLU A 343 4.53 -19.76 12.43
C GLU A 343 4.61 -18.27 12.08
N LYS A 344 3.47 -17.56 12.08
CA LYS A 344 3.41 -16.11 11.86
C LYS A 344 4.17 -15.33 12.93
N ALA A 345 3.99 -15.71 14.19
CA ALA A 345 4.70 -15.10 15.31
C ALA A 345 6.23 -15.27 15.19
N ALA A 346 6.69 -16.45 14.76
CA ALA A 346 8.11 -16.71 14.53
C ALA A 346 8.69 -15.83 13.42
N PHE A 347 8.01 -15.70 12.30
CA PHE A 347 8.46 -14.84 11.19
C PHE A 347 8.37 -13.33 11.51
N ARG A 348 7.33 -12.93 12.23
CA ARG A 348 7.23 -11.56 12.75
C ARG A 348 8.42 -11.24 13.68
N LYS A 349 8.86 -12.17 14.52
CA LYS A 349 10.00 -11.98 15.39
C LYS A 349 11.30 -11.74 14.62
N VAL A 350 11.50 -12.41 13.47
CA VAL A 350 12.63 -12.13 12.57
C VAL A 350 12.59 -10.70 12.07
N LEU A 351 11.43 -10.23 11.60
CA LEU A 351 11.26 -8.85 11.12
C LEU A 351 11.47 -7.82 12.23
N GLU A 352 10.97 -8.09 13.44
CA GLU A 352 11.18 -7.25 14.62
C GLU A 352 12.66 -7.19 15.02
N GLY A 353 13.41 -8.30 14.92
CA GLY A 353 14.85 -8.33 15.12
C GLY A 353 15.57 -7.39 14.15
N ARG A 354 15.27 -7.50 12.87
CA ARG A 354 15.82 -6.62 11.81
C ARG A 354 15.48 -5.15 12.06
N TYR A 355 14.23 -4.85 12.39
CA TYR A 355 13.80 -3.50 12.75
C TYR A 355 14.64 -2.94 13.90
N LYS A 356 14.84 -3.70 14.97
CA LYS A 356 15.62 -3.27 16.15
C LYS A 356 17.07 -2.95 15.81
N VAL A 357 17.70 -3.73 14.92
CA VAL A 357 19.06 -3.44 14.45
C VAL A 357 19.09 -2.13 13.65
N VAL A 358 18.16 -1.93 12.73
CA VAL A 358 18.03 -0.68 11.96
C VAL A 358 17.80 0.52 12.88
N ARG A 359 16.86 0.39 13.84
CA ARG A 359 16.52 1.47 14.78
C ARG A 359 17.74 1.87 15.61
N LYS A 360 18.42 0.88 16.20
CA LYS A 360 19.66 1.11 16.96
C LYS A 360 20.73 1.81 16.13
N PHE A 361 20.92 1.39 14.89
CA PHE A 361 21.92 2.01 13.99
C PHE A 361 21.57 3.48 13.73
N VAL A 362 20.34 3.77 13.32
CA VAL A 362 19.89 5.13 13.00
C VAL A 362 19.95 6.06 14.21
N ASP A 363 19.63 5.56 15.41
CA ASP A 363 19.65 6.37 16.64
C ASP A 363 21.08 6.67 17.11
N SER A 364 22.03 5.77 16.84
CA SER A 364 23.42 5.90 17.30
C SER A 364 24.38 6.53 16.30
N HIS A 365 24.00 6.65 15.02
CA HIS A 365 24.84 7.21 13.96
C HIS A 365 24.22 8.47 13.35
N LYS A 366 25.05 9.38 12.91
CA LYS A 366 24.63 10.61 12.22
C LYS A 366 25.23 10.64 10.81
N CYS A 367 24.48 11.18 9.88
CA CYS A 367 24.90 11.42 8.51
C CYS A 367 24.42 12.80 8.07
N SER A 368 25.32 13.64 7.58
CA SER A 368 24.97 15.00 7.16
C SER A 368 24.18 15.03 5.84
N GLY A 369 24.29 13.98 5.05
CA GLY A 369 23.60 13.80 3.77
C GLY A 369 22.26 13.11 3.86
N LEU A 370 21.89 12.53 5.02
CA LEU A 370 20.68 11.73 5.20
C LEU A 370 19.96 12.05 6.52
N GLU A 371 18.67 12.17 6.45
CA GLU A 371 17.76 12.25 7.60
C GLU A 371 16.77 11.08 7.54
N ALA A 372 16.71 10.26 8.58
CA ALA A 372 15.73 9.18 8.64
C ALA A 372 14.33 9.75 8.79
N LEU A 373 13.40 9.39 7.91
CA LEU A 373 11.98 9.64 8.11
C LEU A 373 11.48 8.84 9.31
N PRO A 374 10.42 9.27 10.00
CA PRO A 374 9.80 8.49 11.06
C PRO A 374 9.42 7.09 10.58
N PHE A 375 9.83 6.06 11.31
CA PHE A 375 9.50 4.66 11.05
C PHE A 375 9.39 3.89 12.36
N ASN A 376 8.46 2.95 12.47
CA ASN A 376 8.17 2.18 13.69
C ASN A 376 7.52 0.83 13.40
N SER A 377 7.35 0.48 12.11
CA SER A 377 6.53 -0.65 11.67
C SER A 377 6.87 -1.10 10.24
N GLY A 378 6.21 -2.14 9.74
CA GLY A 378 6.25 -2.57 8.34
C GLY A 378 7.55 -3.23 7.91
N TYR A 379 7.90 -3.06 6.64
CA TYR A 379 9.05 -3.70 5.97
C TYR A 379 10.17 -2.73 5.62
N PHE A 380 9.88 -1.43 5.70
CA PHE A 380 10.72 -0.37 5.13
C PHE A 380 11.13 0.66 6.16
N MET A 381 12.19 1.36 5.85
CA MET A 381 12.44 2.70 6.32
C MET A 381 12.93 3.56 5.15
N SER A 382 12.80 4.87 5.27
CA SER A 382 13.26 5.80 4.25
C SER A 382 14.12 6.90 4.85
N PHE A 383 15.05 7.38 4.03
CA PHE A 383 15.83 8.57 4.29
C PHE A 383 15.36 9.71 3.39
N ARG A 384 15.26 10.91 3.94
CA ARG A 384 15.32 12.15 3.17
C ARG A 384 16.78 12.45 2.87
N THR A 385 17.11 12.74 1.61
CA THR A 385 18.44 13.20 1.23
C THR A 385 18.57 14.71 1.47
N ILE A 386 19.75 15.15 1.92
CA ILE A 386 20.03 16.56 2.25
C ILE A 386 21.18 17.04 1.38
N GLY A 387 20.83 17.81 0.33
CA GLY A 387 21.82 18.32 -0.65
C GLY A 387 22.38 17.22 -1.59
N LEU A 388 21.66 16.09 -1.70
CA LEU A 388 22.01 14.97 -2.57
C LEU A 388 20.77 14.56 -3.39
N ASP A 389 20.99 14.11 -4.61
CA ASP A 389 19.96 13.44 -5.40
C ASP A 389 19.85 11.96 -5.00
N ALA A 390 18.64 11.52 -4.64
CA ALA A 390 18.41 10.16 -4.14
C ALA A 390 18.66 9.09 -5.21
N GLU A 391 18.39 9.40 -6.49
CA GLU A 391 18.66 8.49 -7.60
C GLU A 391 20.18 8.34 -7.84
N ALA A 392 20.92 9.44 -7.80
CA ALA A 392 22.38 9.38 -7.90
C ALA A 392 23.01 8.55 -6.76
N LEU A 393 22.51 8.73 -5.53
CA LEU A 393 22.95 7.92 -4.38
C LEU A 393 22.60 6.44 -4.57
N ARG A 394 21.38 6.13 -5.00
CA ARG A 394 20.95 4.76 -5.31
C ARG A 394 21.86 4.09 -6.34
N VAL A 395 22.15 4.80 -7.43
CA VAL A 395 23.00 4.29 -8.53
C VAL A 395 24.41 4.01 -8.04
N LYS A 396 25.00 4.93 -7.25
CA LYS A 396 26.34 4.77 -6.67
C LYS A 396 26.38 3.59 -5.70
N LEU A 397 25.42 3.46 -4.79
CA LEU A 397 25.30 2.32 -3.88
C LEU A 397 25.20 0.98 -4.63
N LEU A 398 24.42 0.93 -5.70
CA LEU A 398 24.27 -0.29 -6.49
C LEU A 398 25.55 -0.68 -7.22
N ASN A 399 26.18 0.28 -7.91
CA ASN A 399 27.31 -0.01 -8.78
C ASN A 399 28.65 -0.18 -8.03
N GLU A 400 28.86 0.58 -6.95
CA GLU A 400 30.14 0.57 -6.24
C GLU A 400 30.13 -0.29 -4.98
N LYS A 401 28.95 -0.42 -4.31
CA LYS A 401 28.84 -1.15 -3.03
C LYS A 401 28.02 -2.45 -3.15
N GLY A 402 27.38 -2.68 -4.29
CA GLY A 402 26.49 -3.85 -4.51
C GLY A 402 25.24 -3.83 -3.63
N ILE A 403 24.75 -2.64 -3.26
CA ILE A 403 23.59 -2.46 -2.40
C ILE A 403 22.41 -1.93 -3.22
N GLY A 404 21.33 -2.71 -3.31
CA GLY A 404 20.08 -2.31 -3.94
C GLY A 404 19.18 -1.54 -2.98
N THR A 405 18.84 -0.31 -3.33
CA THR A 405 17.86 0.55 -2.66
C THR A 405 16.87 1.10 -3.68
N ILE A 406 15.84 1.84 -3.25
CA ILE A 406 14.87 2.48 -4.13
C ILE A 406 14.89 3.99 -3.92
N SER A 407 15.06 4.75 -4.99
CA SER A 407 14.73 6.18 -5.01
C SER A 407 13.23 6.32 -5.31
N ILE A 408 12.49 6.87 -4.37
CA ILE A 408 11.04 7.12 -4.50
C ILE A 408 10.82 8.39 -5.33
N ASP A 409 11.58 9.41 -5.02
CA ASP A 409 11.67 10.69 -5.71
C ASP A 409 13.10 11.23 -5.60
N ALA A 410 13.36 12.44 -6.07
CA ALA A 410 14.69 13.06 -6.03
C ALA A 410 15.28 13.18 -4.61
N ASN A 411 14.44 13.16 -3.56
CA ASN A 411 14.81 13.45 -2.20
C ASN A 411 14.56 12.30 -1.22
N THR A 412 14.06 11.15 -1.68
CA THR A 412 13.65 10.05 -0.79
C THR A 412 14.26 8.73 -1.22
N LEU A 413 15.14 8.17 -0.37
CA LEU A 413 15.73 6.85 -0.53
C LEU A 413 15.07 5.84 0.41
N ARG A 414 14.47 4.76 -0.12
CA ARG A 414 13.85 3.68 0.65
C ARG A 414 14.75 2.46 0.74
N VAL A 415 14.80 1.85 1.92
CA VAL A 415 15.47 0.57 2.19
C VAL A 415 14.46 -0.44 2.74
N ALA A 416 14.33 -1.60 2.08
CA ALA A 416 13.53 -2.72 2.57
C ALA A 416 14.37 -3.60 3.49
N PHE A 417 14.39 -3.31 4.79
CA PHE A 417 15.13 -4.12 5.77
C PHE A 417 14.58 -5.55 5.90
N SER A 418 13.34 -5.76 5.51
CA SER A 418 12.70 -7.08 5.49
C SER A 418 13.41 -8.08 4.57
N SER A 419 14.08 -7.62 3.53
CA SER A 419 14.80 -8.45 2.55
C SER A 419 16.32 -8.54 2.79
N ILE A 420 16.82 -7.90 3.85
CA ILE A 420 18.24 -7.93 4.23
C ILE A 420 18.41 -8.86 5.44
N GLU A 421 19.36 -9.80 5.37
CA GLU A 421 19.66 -10.67 6.52
C GLU A 421 20.17 -9.84 7.70
N GLU A 422 19.77 -10.21 8.93
CA GLU A 422 20.00 -9.40 10.13
C GLU A 422 21.48 -9.08 10.35
N ASN A 423 22.36 -10.05 10.12
CA ASN A 423 23.81 -9.90 10.25
C ASN A 423 24.47 -8.98 9.21
N LEU A 424 23.76 -8.60 8.15
CA LEU A 424 24.24 -7.68 7.12
C LEU A 424 23.73 -6.25 7.31
N ILE A 425 22.70 -6.05 8.11
CA ILE A 425 22.03 -4.74 8.23
C ILE A 425 23.00 -3.64 8.64
N GLU A 426 23.78 -3.84 9.70
CA GLU A 426 24.71 -2.82 10.20
C GLU A 426 25.74 -2.43 9.13
N LYS A 427 26.29 -3.42 8.41
CA LYS A 427 27.23 -3.17 7.30
C LYS A 427 26.55 -2.39 6.16
N VAL A 428 25.36 -2.79 5.77
CA VAL A 428 24.61 -2.13 4.67
C VAL A 428 24.33 -0.67 5.02
N TYR A 429 23.86 -0.40 6.23
CA TYR A 429 23.54 0.98 6.64
C TYR A 429 24.79 1.84 6.84
N THR A 430 25.92 1.24 7.27
CA THR A 430 27.21 1.92 7.32
C THR A 430 27.66 2.35 5.92
N GLU A 431 27.57 1.48 4.92
CA GLU A 431 27.92 1.82 3.53
C GLU A 431 26.97 2.88 2.94
N ILE A 432 25.68 2.85 3.27
CA ILE A 432 24.72 3.89 2.87
C ILE A 432 25.16 5.25 3.41
N TYR A 433 25.50 5.34 4.70
CA TYR A 433 25.92 6.59 5.35
C TYR A 433 27.26 7.09 4.79
N ASN A 434 28.24 6.20 4.65
CA ASN A 434 29.56 6.56 4.11
C ASN A 434 29.45 7.08 2.68
N THR A 435 28.65 6.42 1.83
CA THR A 435 28.48 6.84 0.43
C THR A 435 27.78 8.20 0.35
N ALA A 436 26.78 8.45 1.19
CA ALA A 436 26.10 9.76 1.25
C ALA A 436 27.07 10.87 1.72
N GLU A 437 27.91 10.60 2.73
CA GLU A 437 28.93 11.55 3.19
C GLU A 437 30.01 11.83 2.12
N GLU A 438 30.46 10.80 1.39
CA GLU A 438 31.39 10.95 0.26
C GLU A 438 30.79 11.88 -0.81
N MET A 439 29.56 11.63 -1.22
CA MET A 439 28.88 12.42 -2.25
C MET A 439 28.64 13.88 -1.83
N LYS A 440 28.42 14.12 -0.53
CA LYS A 440 28.20 15.47 -0.02
C LYS A 440 29.48 16.32 0.04
N ARG A 441 30.67 15.67 0.11
CA ARG A 441 31.96 16.34 0.13
C ARG A 441 32.53 16.62 -1.28
N ALA A 442 32.02 15.88 -2.28
CA ALA A 442 32.39 16.02 -3.68
C ALA A 442 31.66 17.18 -4.36
#